data_344ee523787ff237f4878ff3481e61cd
#
_entry.id   344ee523787ff237f4878ff3481e61cd
#
_cell.length_a   1.000
_cell.length_b   1.000
_cell.length_c   1.000
_cell.angle_alpha   90.00
_cell.angle_beta   90.00
_cell.angle_gamma   90.00
#
_symmetry.space_group_name_H-M   'P 1'
#
loop_
_entity.id
_entity.type
_entity.pdbx_description
1 polymer ?
#
loop_
_entity_poly.entity_id
_entity_poly.type
_entity_poly.pdbx_seq_one_letter_code
_entity_poly.pdbx_strand_id
1 'polypeptide(L)'
;MFELFVKGASLPEAYHNALEALHENHDDVPCPDYNTRQKEATMTFVVDSPLSEPMISKLFIGDPRSLEQYRQEMLDGILDFEVDNGNWEYTYHRRMEKQIPWLMGELERNPDSRRGVILIRGEHDLTS
;
A
#
# COMPACT_ATOMS: atom_id res chain seq x y z
N MET A 1 8.58 -10.01 19.57
CA MET A 1 7.74 -9.27 18.62
C MET A 1 7.46 -7.89 19.20
N PHE A 2 7.68 -6.84 18.43
CA PHE A 2 7.33 -5.49 18.82
C PHE A 2 5.97 -5.11 18.25
N GLU A 3 5.12 -4.53 19.08
CA GLU A 3 3.82 -3.97 18.70
C GLU A 3 3.88 -2.47 18.99
N LEU A 4 3.85 -1.66 17.94
CA LEU A 4 4.05 -0.23 18.01
C LEU A 4 2.78 0.52 17.61
N PHE A 5 2.54 1.64 18.26
CA PHE A 5 1.49 2.57 17.91
C PHE A 5 2.11 3.91 17.52
N VAL A 6 1.77 4.39 16.33
CA VAL A 6 2.32 5.63 15.77
C VAL A 6 1.19 6.54 15.34
N LYS A 7 1.31 7.81 15.69
CA LYS A 7 0.36 8.85 15.32
C LYS A 7 1.07 10.00 14.63
N GLY A 8 0.41 10.59 13.64
CA GLY A 8 0.85 11.81 12.96
C GLY A 8 -0.33 12.66 12.51
N ALA A 9 -0.13 13.96 12.44
CA ALA A 9 -1.14 14.89 11.94
C ALA A 9 -1.33 14.72 10.42
N SER A 10 -0.27 14.43 9.69
CA SER A 10 -0.22 14.24 8.24
C SER A 10 0.41 12.90 7.86
N LEU A 11 0.28 12.50 6.59
CA LEU A 11 0.95 11.31 6.06
C LEU A 11 2.47 11.37 6.24
N PRO A 12 3.17 12.47 5.86
CA PRO A 12 4.62 12.57 6.08
C PRO A 12 5.04 12.45 7.53
N GLU A 13 4.32 13.10 8.44
CA GLU A 13 4.63 13.04 9.87
C GLU A 13 4.46 11.62 10.42
N ALA A 14 3.34 10.97 10.13
CA ALA A 14 3.11 9.59 10.55
C ALA A 14 4.18 8.64 10.00
N TYR A 15 4.59 8.82 8.75
CA TYR A 15 5.62 8.01 8.11
C TYR A 15 6.99 8.18 8.82
N HIS A 16 7.40 9.42 9.10
CA HIS A 16 8.67 9.68 9.80
C HIS A 16 8.64 9.17 11.24
N ASN A 17 7.52 9.36 11.95
CA ASN A 17 7.36 8.82 13.31
C ASN A 17 7.41 7.29 13.31
N ALA A 18 6.86 6.66 12.27
CA ALA A 18 6.94 5.21 12.10
C ALA A 18 8.36 4.71 11.87
N LEU A 19 9.13 5.38 11.03
CA LEU A 19 10.53 5.03 10.78
C LEU A 19 11.38 5.17 12.04
N GLU A 20 11.18 6.23 12.81
CA GLU A 20 11.87 6.46 14.08
C GLU A 20 11.52 5.36 15.10
N ALA A 21 10.23 5.06 15.28
CA ALA A 21 9.77 4.02 16.17
C ALA A 21 10.32 2.64 15.78
N LEU A 22 10.34 2.32 14.49
CA LEU A 22 10.92 1.06 13.97
C LEU A 22 12.42 1.01 14.17
N HIS A 23 13.12 2.14 14.04
CA HIS A 23 14.57 2.19 14.27
C HIS A 23 14.90 1.87 15.71
N GLU A 24 14.12 2.39 16.64
CA GLU A 24 14.34 2.22 18.07
C GLU A 24 13.89 0.84 18.59
N ASN A 25 12.80 0.31 18.05
CA ASN A 25 12.14 -0.91 18.54
C ASN A 25 11.78 -1.83 17.38
N HIS A 26 12.59 -2.86 17.16
CA HIS A 26 12.38 -3.82 16.07
C HIS A 26 12.95 -5.19 16.41
N ASP A 27 12.40 -6.20 15.75
CA ASP A 27 13.05 -7.48 15.60
C ASP A 27 13.99 -7.42 14.38
N ASP A 28 15.19 -7.93 14.53
CA ASP A 28 16.15 -8.04 13.44
C ASP A 28 16.06 -9.45 12.85
N VAL A 29 15.43 -9.57 11.68
CA VAL A 29 15.12 -10.86 11.06
C VAL A 29 15.84 -11.04 9.72
N PRO A 30 16.15 -12.31 9.32
CA PRO A 30 16.69 -12.57 8.00
C PRO A 30 15.72 -12.18 6.88
N CYS A 31 16.27 -11.64 5.79
CA CYS A 31 15.55 -11.39 4.55
C CYS A 31 16.26 -12.12 3.41
N PRO A 32 15.98 -13.43 3.22
CA PRO A 32 16.73 -14.28 2.28
C PRO A 32 16.61 -13.82 0.84
N ASP A 33 15.46 -13.31 0.42
CA ASP A 33 15.20 -12.88 -0.96
C ASP A 33 16.15 -11.77 -1.43
N TYR A 34 16.65 -10.98 -0.48
CA TYR A 34 17.61 -9.90 -0.75
C TYR A 34 19.00 -10.16 -0.16
N ASN A 35 19.22 -11.35 0.37
CA ASN A 35 20.48 -11.73 1.03
C ASN A 35 20.93 -10.70 2.07
N THR A 36 20.02 -10.26 2.92
CA THR A 36 20.23 -9.23 3.94
C THR A 36 19.41 -9.50 5.19
N ARG A 37 19.42 -8.57 6.11
CA ARG A 37 18.53 -8.54 7.28
C ARG A 37 17.59 -7.36 7.19
N GLN A 38 16.44 -7.46 7.83
CA GLN A 38 15.45 -6.39 7.89
C GLN A 38 15.00 -6.13 9.33
N LYS A 39 14.58 -4.91 9.58
CA LYS A 39 13.92 -4.50 10.82
C LYS A 39 12.43 -4.73 10.69
N GLU A 40 11.85 -5.41 11.66
CA GLU A 40 10.44 -5.80 11.62
C GLU A 40 9.72 -5.46 12.92
N ALA A 41 8.50 -4.96 12.80
CA ALA A 41 7.58 -4.77 13.91
C ALA A 41 6.14 -4.74 13.38
N THR A 42 5.19 -5.14 14.22
CA THR A 42 3.77 -4.86 13.96
C THR A 42 3.48 -3.43 14.37
N MET A 43 2.83 -2.66 13.49
CA MET A 43 2.62 -1.25 13.75
C MET A 43 1.20 -0.80 13.37
N THR A 44 0.57 -0.06 14.27
CA THR A 44 -0.69 0.64 14.02
C THR A 44 -0.40 2.11 13.78
N PHE A 45 -0.90 2.63 12.67
CA PHE A 45 -0.76 4.03 12.29
C PHE A 45 -2.09 4.76 12.46
N VAL A 46 -2.03 5.95 13.02
CA VAL A 46 -3.16 6.89 13.01
C VAL A 46 -2.71 8.19 12.35
N VAL A 47 -3.41 8.58 11.31
CA VAL A 47 -3.17 9.83 10.58
C VAL A 47 -4.40 10.71 10.74
N ASP A 48 -4.29 11.84 11.42
CA ASP A 48 -5.43 12.70 11.74
C ASP A 48 -6.03 13.37 10.49
N SER A 49 -5.17 13.85 9.59
CA SER A 49 -5.57 14.57 8.37
C SER A 49 -4.84 14.01 7.14
N PRO A 50 -5.23 12.81 6.65
CA PRO A 50 -4.47 12.11 5.60
C PRO A 50 -4.48 12.84 4.24
N LEU A 51 -5.44 13.71 4.00
CA LEU A 51 -5.54 14.49 2.76
C LEU A 51 -4.94 15.89 2.85
N SER A 52 -4.33 16.25 3.99
CA SER A 52 -3.66 17.54 4.15
C SER A 52 -2.36 17.60 3.33
N GLU A 53 -2.06 18.77 2.80
CA GLU A 53 -0.79 19.04 2.12
C GLU A 53 0.32 19.46 3.11
N PRO A 54 1.56 19.08 2.87
CA PRO A 54 2.02 18.22 1.78
C PRO A 54 1.69 16.75 2.06
N MET A 55 1.24 16.02 1.06
CA MET A 55 0.97 14.57 1.15
C MET A 55 2.24 13.73 0.99
N ILE A 56 3.30 14.33 0.47
CA ILE A 56 4.60 13.71 0.27
C ILE A 56 5.63 14.47 1.09
N SER A 57 6.48 13.74 1.81
CA SER A 57 7.57 14.34 2.59
C SER A 57 8.55 15.08 1.70
N LYS A 58 9.03 16.23 2.17
CA LYS A 58 10.16 16.95 1.53
C LYS A 58 11.47 16.16 1.55
N LEU A 59 11.57 15.17 2.43
CA LEU A 59 12.71 14.28 2.56
C LEU A 59 12.56 13.01 1.71
N PHE A 60 11.49 12.90 0.93
CA PHE A 60 11.28 11.77 0.03
C PHE A 60 12.38 11.74 -1.03
N ILE A 61 13.11 10.63 -1.07
CA ILE A 61 14.27 10.46 -1.95
C ILE A 61 13.91 9.98 -3.36
N GLY A 62 12.65 9.58 -3.57
CA GLY A 62 12.15 9.12 -4.87
C GLY A 62 11.73 10.28 -5.78
N ASP A 63 11.59 9.97 -7.07
CA ASP A 63 11.09 10.91 -8.06
C ASP A 63 9.55 11.00 -7.96
N PRO A 64 8.95 12.20 -7.79
CA PRO A 64 7.49 12.37 -7.84
C PRO A 64 6.84 11.82 -9.11
N ARG A 65 7.55 11.80 -10.24
CA ARG A 65 7.07 11.20 -11.50
C ARG A 65 6.88 9.69 -11.37
N SER A 66 7.72 9.02 -10.58
CA SER A 66 7.57 7.59 -10.30
C SER A 66 6.32 7.30 -9.48
N LEU A 67 5.94 8.19 -8.57
CA LEU A 67 4.68 8.06 -7.82
C LEU A 67 3.46 8.26 -8.72
N GLU A 68 3.51 9.23 -9.63
CA GLU A 68 2.43 9.43 -10.61
C GLU A 68 2.32 8.24 -11.56
N GLN A 69 3.44 7.68 -12.03
CA GLN A 69 3.43 6.46 -12.82
C GLN A 69 2.79 5.30 -12.04
N TYR A 70 3.17 5.10 -10.79
CA TYR A 70 2.58 4.06 -9.94
C TYR A 70 1.07 4.23 -9.76
N ARG A 71 0.60 5.47 -9.58
CA ARG A 71 -0.83 5.78 -9.56
C ARG A 71 -1.52 5.33 -10.85
N GLN A 72 -0.93 5.63 -12.01
CA GLN A 72 -1.45 5.24 -13.31
C GLN A 72 -1.44 3.71 -13.49
N GLU A 73 -0.42 3.02 -13.01
CA GLU A 73 -0.38 1.56 -13.02
C GLU A 73 -1.54 0.96 -12.21
N MET A 74 -1.79 1.51 -11.02
CA MET A 74 -2.80 1.00 -10.10
C MET A 74 -4.23 1.35 -10.50
N LEU A 75 -4.48 2.57 -10.99
CA LEU A 75 -5.83 3.09 -11.22
C LEU A 75 -6.23 3.13 -12.70
N ASP A 76 -5.29 3.32 -13.60
CA ASP A 76 -5.54 3.46 -15.03
C ASP A 76 -5.10 2.22 -15.84
N GLY A 77 -4.36 1.30 -15.21
CA GLY A 77 -3.95 0.04 -15.82
C GLY A 77 -2.97 0.19 -16.98
N ILE A 78 -2.09 1.20 -16.95
CA ILE A 78 -1.17 1.50 -18.07
C ILE A 78 -0.19 0.37 -18.40
N LEU A 79 0.03 -0.58 -17.49
CA LEU A 79 0.88 -1.75 -17.69
C LEU A 79 0.11 -3.07 -17.80
N ASP A 80 -1.21 -3.03 -17.94
CA ASP A 80 -2.02 -4.25 -18.09
C ASP A 80 -1.65 -5.05 -19.35
N PHE A 81 -1.14 -4.38 -20.38
CA PHE A 81 -0.68 -5.04 -21.59
C PHE A 81 0.47 -6.05 -21.36
N GLU A 82 1.23 -5.90 -20.28
CA GLU A 82 2.30 -6.84 -19.92
C GLU A 82 1.75 -8.23 -19.57
N VAL A 83 0.52 -8.29 -19.04
CA VAL A 83 -0.20 -9.55 -18.81
C VAL A 83 -0.61 -10.17 -20.14
N ASP A 84 -1.15 -9.36 -21.06
CA ASP A 84 -1.55 -9.82 -22.40
C ASP A 84 -0.35 -10.34 -23.21
N ASN A 85 0.81 -9.74 -23.01
CA ASN A 85 2.06 -10.15 -23.65
C ASN A 85 2.73 -11.36 -22.97
N GLY A 86 2.19 -11.83 -21.85
CA GLY A 86 2.74 -12.97 -21.10
C GLY A 86 4.00 -12.67 -20.29
N ASN A 87 4.33 -11.40 -20.10
CA ASN A 87 5.50 -10.98 -19.32
C ASN A 87 5.19 -10.97 -17.81
N TRP A 88 3.94 -10.70 -17.45
CA TRP A 88 3.46 -10.68 -16.07
C TRP A 88 2.27 -11.64 -15.89
N GLU A 89 2.16 -12.23 -14.72
CA GLU A 89 1.02 -13.09 -14.39
C GLU A 89 -0.24 -12.28 -14.11
N TYR A 90 -0.10 -11.12 -13.48
CA TYR A 90 -1.21 -10.24 -13.14
C TYR A 90 -0.75 -8.79 -12.96
N THR A 91 -1.72 -7.87 -12.96
CA THR A 91 -1.57 -6.52 -12.41
C THR A 91 -2.60 -6.31 -11.30
N TYR A 92 -2.28 -5.44 -10.33
CA TYR A 92 -3.25 -5.07 -9.30
C TYR A 92 -4.48 -4.41 -9.93
N HIS A 93 -4.28 -3.56 -10.94
CA HIS A 93 -5.39 -2.92 -11.65
C HIS A 93 -6.39 -3.92 -12.18
N ARG A 94 -5.98 -4.93 -12.94
CA ARG A 94 -6.88 -5.96 -13.50
C ARG A 94 -7.65 -6.73 -12.44
N ARG A 95 -7.05 -6.93 -11.29
CA ARG A 95 -7.72 -7.61 -10.17
C ARG A 95 -8.73 -6.71 -9.46
N MET A 96 -8.57 -5.39 -9.55
CA MET A 96 -9.43 -4.40 -8.87
C MET A 96 -10.47 -3.75 -9.78
N GLU A 97 -10.20 -3.60 -11.06
CA GLU A 97 -10.97 -2.73 -11.98
C GLU A 97 -12.48 -2.97 -11.95
N LYS A 98 -12.91 -4.23 -11.85
CA LYS A 98 -14.33 -4.60 -11.79
C LYS A 98 -14.93 -4.45 -10.41
N GLN A 99 -14.11 -4.47 -9.38
CA GLN A 99 -14.53 -4.37 -7.99
C GLN A 99 -14.71 -2.92 -7.53
N ILE A 100 -13.94 -1.99 -8.09
CA ILE A 100 -13.97 -0.57 -7.70
C ILE A 100 -15.34 0.06 -7.92
N PRO A 101 -16.00 -0.06 -9.10
CA PRO A 101 -17.33 0.50 -9.30
C PRO A 101 -18.38 -0.09 -8.34
N TRP A 102 -18.30 -1.40 -8.08
CA TRP A 102 -19.16 -2.04 -7.09
C TRP A 102 -18.93 -1.48 -5.69
N LEU A 103 -17.68 -1.33 -5.28
CA LEU A 103 -17.32 -0.78 -3.97
C LEU A 103 -17.83 0.65 -3.80
N MET A 104 -17.64 1.48 -4.82
CA MET A 104 -18.14 2.87 -4.80
C MET A 104 -19.66 2.91 -4.61
N GLY A 105 -20.41 2.13 -5.39
CA GLY A 105 -21.86 2.03 -5.25
C GLY A 105 -22.30 1.48 -3.88
N GLU A 106 -21.58 0.52 -3.33
CA GLU A 106 -21.88 -0.02 -1.99
C GLU A 106 -21.69 1.04 -0.89
N LEU A 107 -20.60 1.81 -0.94
CA LEU A 107 -20.31 2.85 0.05
C LEU A 107 -21.21 4.08 -0.10
N GLU A 108 -21.61 4.42 -1.34
CA GLU A 108 -22.60 5.48 -1.56
C GLU A 108 -23.97 5.12 -0.97
N ARG A 109 -24.37 3.86 -1.11
CA ARG A 109 -25.64 3.35 -0.58
C ARG A 109 -25.61 3.15 0.93
N ASN A 110 -24.48 2.68 1.46
CA ASN A 110 -24.28 2.38 2.87
C ASN A 110 -22.85 2.69 3.30
N PRO A 111 -22.58 3.92 3.78
CA PRO A 111 -21.24 4.33 4.21
C PRO A 111 -20.63 3.46 5.32
N ASP A 112 -21.48 2.79 6.12
CA ASP A 112 -21.07 1.91 7.22
C ASP A 112 -20.97 0.44 6.78
N SER A 113 -20.98 0.15 5.48
CA SER A 113 -20.94 -1.21 4.96
C SER A 113 -19.66 -1.94 5.36
N ARG A 114 -19.83 -3.12 5.95
CA ARG A 114 -18.73 -4.05 6.24
C ARG A 114 -18.41 -4.98 5.07
N ARG A 115 -19.09 -4.80 3.93
CA ARG A 115 -18.90 -5.58 2.69
C ARG A 115 -18.00 -4.88 1.68
N GLY A 116 -17.60 -3.64 1.98
CA GLY A 116 -16.74 -2.83 1.12
C GLY A 116 -15.30 -3.32 1.12
N VAL A 117 -15.04 -4.46 0.49
CA VAL A 117 -13.72 -5.12 0.45
C VAL A 117 -13.34 -5.36 -1.01
N ILE A 118 -12.10 -5.01 -1.36
CA ILE A 118 -11.47 -5.38 -2.64
C ILE A 118 -10.54 -6.56 -2.40
N LEU A 119 -10.69 -7.63 -3.18
CA LEU A 119 -9.87 -8.81 -3.12
C LEU A 119 -8.85 -8.79 -4.26
N ILE A 120 -7.57 -8.74 -3.92
CA ILE A 120 -6.47 -8.74 -4.89
C ILE A 120 -5.93 -10.15 -5.09
N ARG A 121 -5.97 -10.99 -4.06
CA ARG A 121 -5.50 -12.37 -4.10
C ARG A 121 -6.65 -13.35 -4.33
N GLY A 122 -6.48 -14.28 -5.25
CA GLY A 122 -7.45 -15.33 -5.53
C GLY A 122 -6.90 -16.73 -5.22
N GLU A 123 -7.75 -17.75 -5.36
CA GLU A 123 -7.37 -19.16 -5.12
C GLU A 123 -6.23 -19.63 -6.02
N HIS A 124 -6.16 -19.12 -7.25
CA HIS A 124 -5.11 -19.45 -8.20
C HIS A 124 -3.71 -18.99 -7.74
N ASP A 125 -3.62 -18.03 -6.83
CA ASP A 125 -2.35 -17.57 -6.29
C ASP A 125 -1.75 -18.54 -5.25
N LEU A 126 -2.49 -19.58 -4.84
CA LEU A 126 -2.01 -20.56 -3.87
C LEU A 126 -1.03 -21.57 -4.46
N THR A 127 -0.97 -21.63 -5.79
CA THR A 127 -0.15 -22.62 -6.53
C THR A 127 1.05 -22.00 -7.25
N SER A 128 1.23 -20.69 -7.12
CA SER A 128 2.34 -19.95 -7.73
C SER A 128 3.50 -19.72 -6.77
#